data_7239f79efdcba99551dbaeada32d98c9
#
_entry.id   7239f79efdcba99551dbaeada32d98c9
#
_cell.length_a   1.000
_cell.length_b   1.000
_cell.length_c   1.000
_cell.angle_alpha   90.00
_cell.angle_beta   90.00
_cell.angle_gamma   90.00
#
_symmetry.space_group_name_H-M   'P 1'
#
loop_
_entity.id
_entity.type
_entity.pdbx_description
1 polymer ?
#
loop_
_entity_poly.entity_id
_entity_poly.type
_entity_poly.pdbx_seq_one_letter_code
_entity_poly.pdbx_strand_id
1 'polypeptide(L)'
;MKSVKVSIWCIAYNHEKYIRDTLDGFLSQKTDFEYEIIVHDDASADGTGEIIREYAKRCPDLIKPIIQEKNQAGSGNFQPVAAAMMAVTQGKYIAFCEGDDYWNDEKKLQRQADFLDS
;
A
#
# COMPACT_ATOMS: atom_id res chain seq x y z
N MET A 1 -14.15 0.19 -17.43
CA MET A 1 -13.30 -0.61 -16.55
C MET A 1 -11.92 0.01 -16.51
N LYS A 2 -11.45 0.32 -15.31
CA LYS A 2 -10.14 0.95 -15.15
C LYS A 2 -9.04 -0.10 -15.24
N SER A 3 -8.00 0.21 -16.02
CA SER A 3 -6.82 -0.64 -16.13
C SER A 3 -5.74 -0.08 -15.19
N VAL A 4 -5.43 -0.83 -14.13
CA VAL A 4 -4.45 -0.42 -13.14
C VAL A 4 -3.05 -0.77 -13.65
N LYS A 5 -2.16 0.22 -13.68
CA LYS A 5 -0.78 -0.01 -14.12
C LYS A 5 0.14 -0.36 -12.96
N VAL A 6 0.00 0.31 -11.84
CA VAL A 6 0.87 0.10 -10.67
C VAL A 6 0.03 -0.20 -9.44
N SER A 7 0.42 -1.23 -8.71
CA SER A 7 -0.13 -1.54 -7.40
C SER A 7 0.93 -1.21 -6.35
N ILE A 8 0.63 -0.27 -5.47
CA ILE A 8 1.50 0.06 -4.35
C ILE A 8 1.23 -0.95 -3.25
N TRP A 9 2.27 -1.66 -2.81
CA TRP A 9 2.19 -2.60 -1.70
C TRP A 9 2.76 -1.93 -0.47
N CYS A 10 1.92 -1.70 0.53
CA CYS A 10 2.35 -1.15 1.82
C CYS A 10 2.10 -2.18 2.92
N ILE A 11 3.14 -2.52 3.65
CA ILE A 11 3.04 -3.43 4.78
C ILE A 11 3.30 -2.64 6.05
N ALA A 12 2.35 -2.67 6.97
CA ALA A 12 2.41 -1.91 8.21
C ALA A 12 2.33 -2.85 9.41
N TYR A 13 3.10 -2.51 10.45
CA TYR A 13 3.02 -3.18 11.74
C TYR A 13 3.46 -2.20 12.82
N ASN A 14 2.51 -1.75 13.64
CA ASN A 14 2.77 -0.78 14.71
C ASN A 14 3.42 0.51 14.19
N HIS A 15 2.86 1.05 13.11
CA HIS A 15 3.33 2.28 12.47
C HIS A 15 2.37 3.46 12.68
N GLU A 16 1.64 3.49 13.81
CA GLU A 16 0.62 4.52 14.06
C GLU A 16 1.14 5.94 13.88
N LYS A 17 2.40 6.18 14.27
CA LYS A 17 3.01 7.53 14.19
C LYS A 17 3.34 7.94 12.75
N TYR A 18 3.44 7.00 11.83
CA TYR A 18 3.98 7.23 10.49
C TYR A 18 2.99 6.94 9.38
N ILE A 19 2.00 6.09 9.64
CA ILE A 19 1.15 5.55 8.58
C ILE A 19 0.34 6.63 7.85
N ARG A 20 -0.06 7.70 8.54
CA ARG A 20 -0.80 8.80 7.90
C ARG A 20 0.08 9.47 6.84
N ASP A 21 1.33 9.81 7.20
CA ASP A 21 2.25 10.44 6.27
C ASP A 21 2.55 9.52 5.09
N THR A 22 2.70 8.23 5.35
CA THR A 22 2.94 7.23 4.32
C THR A 22 1.78 7.17 3.32
N LEU A 23 0.56 7.06 3.81
CA LEU A 23 -0.63 6.98 2.96
C LEU A 23 -0.88 8.31 2.22
N ASP A 24 -0.67 9.44 2.89
CA ASP A 24 -0.79 10.75 2.25
C ASP A 24 0.21 10.89 1.10
N GLY A 25 1.42 10.35 1.26
CA GLY A 25 2.42 10.35 0.20
C GLY A 25 1.97 9.56 -1.02
N PHE A 26 1.30 8.41 -0.81
CA PHE A 26 0.75 7.63 -1.92
C PHE A 26 -0.37 8.38 -2.61
N LEU A 27 -1.27 9.00 -1.83
CA LEU A 27 -2.43 9.72 -2.37
C LEU A 27 -2.03 10.98 -3.11
N SER A 28 -0.86 11.54 -2.83
CA SER A 28 -0.37 12.75 -3.49
C SER A 28 0.33 12.46 -4.82
N GLN A 29 0.49 11.21 -5.21
CA GLN A 29 1.20 10.85 -6.44
C GLN A 29 0.43 11.34 -7.67
N LYS A 30 1.14 12.00 -8.58
CA LYS A 30 0.60 12.49 -9.84
C LYS A 30 1.07 11.58 -10.96
N THR A 31 0.13 10.93 -11.64
CA THR A 31 0.41 9.96 -12.69
C THR A 31 -0.55 10.17 -13.85
N ASP A 32 -0.11 9.74 -15.04
CA ASP A 32 -0.97 9.69 -16.23
C ASP A 32 -1.62 8.31 -16.41
N PHE A 33 -1.55 7.48 -15.38
CA PHE A 33 -2.12 6.13 -15.36
C PHE A 33 -2.87 5.90 -14.05
N GLU A 34 -3.68 4.85 -14.02
CA GLU A 34 -4.37 4.45 -12.80
C GLU A 34 -3.44 3.62 -11.92
N TYR A 35 -3.48 3.84 -10.62
CA TYR A 35 -2.78 3.03 -9.64
C TYR A 35 -3.71 2.68 -8.48
N GLU A 36 -3.33 1.67 -7.72
CA GLU A 36 -4.06 1.26 -6.52
C GLU A 36 -3.10 1.13 -5.35
N ILE A 37 -3.64 1.16 -4.14
CA ILE A 37 -2.86 1.03 -2.92
C ILE A 37 -3.39 -0.17 -2.15
N ILE A 38 -2.55 -1.18 -1.96
CA ILE A 38 -2.89 -2.35 -1.16
C ILE A 38 -2.11 -2.23 0.14
N VAL A 39 -2.83 -2.04 1.24
CA VAL A 39 -2.23 -1.80 2.55
C VAL A 39 -2.52 -3.00 3.44
N HIS A 40 -1.46 -3.67 3.88
CA HIS A 40 -1.55 -4.82 4.75
C HIS A 40 -1.16 -4.41 6.17
N ASP A 41 -2.08 -4.57 7.12
CA ASP A 41 -1.79 -4.41 8.54
C ASP A 41 -1.59 -5.80 9.16
N ASP A 42 -0.39 -6.04 9.67
CA ASP A 42 -0.01 -7.35 10.18
C ASP A 42 -0.33 -7.51 11.67
N ALA A 43 -1.60 -7.28 12.01
CA ALA A 43 -2.13 -7.39 13.36
C ALA A 43 -1.46 -6.41 14.33
N SER A 44 -1.42 -5.13 13.95
CA SER A 44 -0.86 -4.07 14.81
C SER A 44 -1.59 -3.98 16.14
N ALA A 45 -0.84 -3.79 17.21
CA ALA A 45 -1.38 -3.60 18.54
C ALA A 45 -1.79 -2.15 18.83
N ASP A 46 -1.31 -1.20 18.01
CA ASP A 46 -1.62 0.23 18.13
C ASP A 46 -2.75 0.63 17.19
N GLY A 47 -2.91 1.93 16.92
CA GLY A 47 -3.99 2.46 16.07
C GLY A 47 -3.74 2.35 14.57
N THR A 48 -2.69 1.66 14.12
CA THR A 48 -2.35 1.53 12.70
C THR A 48 -3.53 1.00 11.87
N GLY A 49 -4.16 -0.10 12.31
CA GLY A 49 -5.26 -0.71 11.58
C GLY A 49 -6.47 0.22 11.44
N GLU A 50 -6.79 0.96 12.50
CA GLU A 50 -7.91 1.92 12.47
C GLU A 50 -7.66 3.06 11.50
N ILE A 51 -6.42 3.55 11.44
CA ILE A 51 -6.04 4.62 10.51
C ILE A 51 -6.16 4.12 9.06
N ILE A 52 -5.72 2.91 8.79
CA ILE A 52 -5.84 2.29 7.47
C ILE A 52 -7.31 2.19 7.07
N ARG A 53 -8.17 1.73 7.98
CA ARG A 53 -9.61 1.62 7.71
C ARG A 53 -10.23 2.98 7.41
N GLU A 54 -9.82 4.01 8.14
CA GLU A 54 -10.27 5.38 7.92
C GLU A 54 -9.93 5.86 6.51
N TYR A 55 -8.69 5.64 6.06
CA TYR A 55 -8.26 6.02 4.72
C TYR A 55 -8.97 5.22 3.63
N ALA A 56 -9.16 3.92 3.83
CA ALA A 56 -9.86 3.08 2.88
C ALA A 56 -11.32 3.49 2.74
N LYS A 57 -11.94 3.93 3.82
CA LYS A 57 -13.32 4.40 3.81
C LYS A 57 -13.47 5.71 3.04
N ARG A 58 -12.47 6.60 3.12
CA ARG A 58 -12.46 7.86 2.36
C ARG A 58 -12.14 7.66 0.88
N CYS A 59 -11.32 6.66 0.56
CA CYS A 59 -10.83 6.39 -0.80
C CYS A 59 -11.06 4.93 -1.19
N PRO A 60 -12.32 4.46 -1.23
CA PRO A 60 -12.58 3.02 -1.42
C PRO A 60 -12.21 2.49 -2.80
N ASP A 61 -12.16 3.36 -3.82
CA ASP A 61 -11.79 2.96 -5.17
C ASP A 61 -10.28 2.82 -5.35
N LEU A 62 -9.50 3.36 -4.42
CA LEU A 62 -8.04 3.43 -4.54
C LEU A 62 -7.34 2.55 -3.52
N ILE A 63 -7.84 2.52 -2.28
CA ILE A 63 -7.18 1.82 -1.17
C ILE A 63 -7.91 0.52 -0.87
N LYS A 64 -7.16 -0.59 -0.91
CA LYS A 64 -7.64 -1.93 -0.55
C LYS A 64 -6.94 -2.36 0.73
N PRO A 65 -7.65 -2.38 1.88
CA PRO A 65 -7.03 -2.78 3.14
C PRO A 65 -7.09 -4.29 3.32
N ILE A 66 -6.01 -4.84 3.88
CA ILE A 66 -5.95 -6.23 4.33
C ILE A 66 -5.49 -6.18 5.78
N ILE A 67 -6.40 -6.45 6.71
CA ILE A 67 -6.10 -6.33 8.13
C ILE A 67 -6.15 -7.72 8.76
N GLN A 68 -4.98 -8.21 9.20
CA GLN A 68 -4.85 -9.52 9.79
C GLN A 68 -5.20 -9.49 11.28
N GLU A 69 -5.75 -10.59 11.77
CA GLU A 69 -6.02 -10.76 13.20
C GLU A 69 -4.81 -11.30 13.94
N LYS A 70 -3.91 -11.99 13.22
CA LYS A 70 -2.68 -12.55 13.76
C LYS A 70 -1.49 -12.12 12.96
N ASN A 71 -0.38 -11.83 13.64
CA ASN A 71 0.85 -11.43 12.97
C ASN A 71 1.35 -12.58 12.07
N GLN A 72 1.56 -12.29 10.79
CA GLN A 72 2.00 -13.27 9.80
C GLN A 72 3.50 -13.13 9.51
N ALA A 73 3.97 -11.89 9.33
CA ALA A 73 5.37 -11.64 9.01
C ALA A 73 6.29 -11.85 10.22
N GLY A 74 5.78 -11.61 11.43
CA GLY A 74 6.56 -11.76 12.66
C GLY A 74 6.99 -13.19 12.95
N SER A 75 6.38 -14.18 12.31
CA SER A 75 6.79 -15.58 12.43
C SER A 75 7.98 -15.94 11.53
N GLY A 76 8.48 -14.98 10.75
CA GLY A 76 9.54 -15.21 9.78
C GLY A 76 9.06 -15.71 8.43
N ASN A 77 7.76 -15.85 8.25
CA ASN A 77 7.18 -16.35 7.01
C ASN A 77 6.36 -15.25 6.33
N PHE A 78 6.94 -14.64 5.30
CA PHE A 78 6.32 -13.57 4.55
C PHE A 78 5.33 -14.07 3.48
N GLN A 79 5.35 -15.36 3.14
CA GLN A 79 4.51 -15.90 2.07
C GLN A 79 3.00 -15.69 2.26
N PRO A 80 2.41 -15.88 3.46
CA PRO A 80 0.98 -15.62 3.62
C PRO A 80 0.60 -14.17 3.35
N VAL A 81 1.48 -13.23 3.71
CA VAL A 81 1.28 -11.80 3.46
C VAL A 81 1.31 -11.53 1.96
N ALA A 82 2.35 -12.01 1.27
CA ALA A 82 2.48 -11.83 -0.17
C ALA A 82 1.32 -12.46 -0.93
N ALA A 83 0.88 -13.66 -0.53
CA ALA A 83 -0.24 -14.34 -1.18
C ALA A 83 -1.54 -13.55 -1.05
N ALA A 84 -1.81 -13.00 0.14
CA ALA A 84 -3.01 -12.19 0.38
C ALA A 84 -3.00 -10.92 -0.49
N MET A 85 -1.85 -10.27 -0.60
CA MET A 85 -1.71 -9.05 -1.40
C MET A 85 -1.80 -9.34 -2.90
N MET A 86 -1.18 -10.41 -3.37
CA MET A 86 -1.25 -10.81 -4.78
C MET A 86 -2.68 -11.13 -5.21
N ALA A 87 -3.47 -11.70 -4.32
CA ALA A 87 -4.85 -12.09 -4.64
C ALA A 87 -5.71 -10.89 -5.07
N VAL A 88 -5.38 -9.67 -4.61
CA VAL A 88 -6.14 -8.46 -4.92
C VAL A 88 -5.38 -7.50 -5.83
N THR A 89 -4.14 -7.84 -6.23
CA THR A 89 -3.28 -6.99 -7.07
C THR A 89 -3.74 -7.03 -8.52
N GLN A 90 -3.94 -5.86 -9.12
CA GLN A 90 -4.37 -5.71 -10.52
C GLN A 90 -3.31 -5.03 -11.39
N GLY A 91 -2.31 -4.40 -10.79
CA GLY A 91 -1.32 -3.63 -11.51
C GLY A 91 -0.32 -4.49 -12.29
N LYS A 92 0.19 -3.92 -13.38
CA LYS A 92 1.26 -4.52 -14.17
C LYS A 92 2.58 -4.52 -13.39
N TYR A 93 2.81 -3.48 -12.58
CA TYR A 93 3.98 -3.31 -11.74
C TYR A 93 3.59 -3.21 -10.28
N ILE A 94 4.50 -3.62 -9.39
CA ILE A 94 4.31 -3.51 -7.94
C ILE A 94 5.36 -2.55 -7.39
N ALA A 95 4.91 -1.55 -6.62
CA ALA A 95 5.79 -0.63 -5.91
C ALA A 95 5.68 -0.91 -4.41
N PHE A 96 6.76 -1.35 -3.80
CA PHE A 96 6.77 -1.74 -2.40
C PHE A 96 7.19 -0.57 -1.50
N CYS A 97 6.48 -0.39 -0.38
CA CYS A 97 6.79 0.62 0.62
C CYS A 97 6.35 0.14 2.00
N GLU A 98 7.18 0.35 3.01
CA GLU A 98 6.80 0.04 4.39
C GLU A 98 5.96 1.17 5.00
N GLY A 99 5.16 0.84 6.01
CA GLY A 99 4.22 1.78 6.63
C GLY A 99 4.85 2.89 7.46
N ASP A 100 6.15 2.87 7.66
CA ASP A 100 6.91 3.91 8.35
C ASP A 100 7.76 4.78 7.40
N ASP A 101 7.58 4.58 6.11
CA ASP A 101 8.28 5.36 5.08
C ASP A 101 7.27 6.29 4.41
N TYR A 102 7.74 7.40 3.85
CA TYR A 102 6.84 8.27 3.10
C TYR A 102 7.52 8.82 1.86
N TRP A 103 6.70 9.12 0.87
CA TRP A 103 7.15 9.62 -0.41
C TRP A 103 6.92 11.14 -0.48
N ASN A 104 8.00 11.89 -0.56
CA ASN A 104 7.93 13.35 -0.67
C ASN A 104 8.05 13.86 -2.11
N ASP A 105 8.14 12.94 -3.08
CA ASP A 105 8.17 13.25 -4.51
C ASP A 105 6.86 12.81 -5.16
N GLU A 106 6.02 13.75 -5.54
CA GLU A 106 4.70 13.47 -6.12
C GLU A 106 4.77 12.80 -7.50
N LYS A 107 5.93 12.74 -8.12
CA LYS A 107 6.15 12.10 -9.42
C LYS A 107 6.97 10.82 -9.34
N LYS A 108 7.20 10.32 -8.14
CA LYS A 108 8.00 9.11 -7.94
C LYS A 108 7.42 7.92 -8.71
N LEU A 109 6.12 7.71 -8.60
CA LEU A 109 5.45 6.57 -9.22
C LEU A 109 5.50 6.68 -10.75
N GLN A 110 5.27 7.88 -11.28
CA GLN A 110 5.33 8.13 -12.72
C GLN A 110 6.73 7.83 -13.27
N ARG A 111 7.78 8.30 -12.59
CA ARG A 111 9.15 8.06 -13.02
C ARG A 111 9.51 6.59 -13.01
N GLN A 112 9.09 5.86 -11.99
CA GLN A 112 9.37 4.43 -11.88
C GLN A 112 8.67 3.65 -12.99
N ALA A 113 7.42 3.97 -13.27
CA ALA A 113 6.66 3.31 -14.32
C ALA A 113 7.26 3.60 -15.70
N ASP A 114 7.65 4.86 -15.96
CA ASP A 114 8.28 5.25 -17.23
C ASP A 114 9.58 4.50 -17.45
N PHE A 115 10.37 4.33 -16.39
CA PHE A 115 11.63 3.57 -16.48
C PHE A 115 11.37 2.10 -16.83
N LEU A 116 10.38 1.49 -16.20
CA LEU A 116 10.06 0.07 -16.46
C LEU A 116 9.45 -0.14 -17.84
N ASP A 117 8.78 0.85 -18.39
CA ASP A 117 8.21 0.80 -19.74
C ASP A 117 9.24 1.05 -20.84
N SER A 118 10.40 1.60 -20.51
CA SER A 118 11.41 1.98 -21.50
C SER A 118 12.18 0.79 -22.09
#